data_7424b8dd1ba81d8c46e1d7c2be219fa8
#
_entry.id   7424b8dd1ba81d8c46e1d7c2be219fa8
#
_cell.length_a   1.000
_cell.length_b   1.000
_cell.length_c   1.000
_cell.angle_alpha   90.00
_cell.angle_beta   90.00
_cell.angle_gamma   90.00
#
_symmetry.space_group_name_H-M   'P 1'
#
loop_
_entity.id
_entity.type
_entity.pdbx_description
1 polymer ?
#
loop_
_entity_poly.entity_id
_entity_poly.type
_entity_poly.pdbx_seq_one_letter_code
_entity_poly.pdbx_strand_id
1 'polypeptide(L)'
;MREYTHEEFVKLIMSLDEKQLLELSANYGGYPVLFRMALDDRISHIPFIQTGAAIIIRNEEGQILLQERTDRNKWGLPGGCQDLGEDLRTTAVREAYEETGIILNPNDIKLIDTLSGENRKNSYPNGDIVYNNTSLYVADVNIQDAKDLKGDSETKKLQFFYPEKVPENLMDADLI
;
A
#
# COMPACT_ATOMS: atom_id res chain seq x y z
N MET A 1 -13.11 17.06 11.60
CA MET A 1 -13.28 16.81 10.14
C MET A 1 -14.73 16.43 9.92
N ARG A 2 -15.42 16.98 8.92
CA ARG A 2 -16.81 16.59 8.65
C ARG A 2 -16.78 15.24 7.92
N GLU A 3 -17.44 14.25 8.47
CA GLU A 3 -17.66 12.98 7.78
C GLU A 3 -18.73 13.19 6.72
N TYR A 4 -18.45 12.77 5.49
CA TYR A 4 -19.40 12.78 4.38
C TYR A 4 -19.92 11.38 4.15
N THR A 5 -21.20 11.21 3.90
CA THR A 5 -21.69 9.97 3.32
C THR A 5 -21.19 9.83 1.88
N HIS A 6 -21.18 8.62 1.35
CA HIS A 6 -20.75 8.39 -0.04
C HIS A 6 -21.55 9.29 -1.04
N GLU A 7 -22.84 9.41 -0.85
CA GLU A 7 -23.70 10.23 -1.73
C GLU A 7 -23.39 11.73 -1.61
N GLU A 8 -23.13 12.24 -0.41
CA GLU A 8 -22.73 13.64 -0.19
C GLU A 8 -21.34 13.91 -0.80
N PHE A 9 -20.43 12.94 -0.71
CA PHE A 9 -19.11 13.05 -1.29
C PHE A 9 -19.15 13.09 -2.82
N VAL A 10 -19.93 12.19 -3.45
CA VAL A 10 -20.14 12.20 -4.91
C VAL A 10 -20.74 13.53 -5.37
N LYS A 11 -21.77 14.03 -4.69
CA LYS A 11 -22.38 15.34 -5.02
C LYS A 11 -21.39 16.49 -4.90
N LEU A 12 -20.53 16.47 -3.88
CA LEU A 12 -19.48 17.47 -3.71
C LEU A 12 -18.50 17.43 -4.89
N ILE A 13 -17.97 16.26 -5.24
CA ILE A 13 -17.03 16.09 -6.35
C ILE A 13 -17.64 16.55 -7.68
N MET A 14 -18.91 16.18 -7.95
CA MET A 14 -19.62 16.58 -9.17
C MET A 14 -19.90 18.10 -9.26
N SER A 15 -19.78 18.82 -8.15
CA SER A 15 -19.96 20.29 -8.09
C SER A 15 -18.67 21.07 -8.30
N LEU A 16 -17.50 20.40 -8.29
CA LEU A 16 -16.19 21.04 -8.41
C LEU A 16 -15.82 21.28 -9.89
N ASP A 17 -15.15 22.40 -10.14
CA ASP A 17 -14.51 22.65 -11.44
C ASP A 17 -13.18 21.88 -11.58
N GLU A 18 -12.62 21.86 -12.78
CA GLU A 18 -11.39 21.11 -13.12
C GLU A 18 -10.21 21.53 -12.23
N LYS A 19 -10.08 22.82 -11.91
CA LYS A 19 -8.99 23.32 -11.06
C LYS A 19 -9.14 22.83 -9.62
N GLN A 20 -10.35 22.88 -9.08
CA GLN A 20 -10.65 22.39 -7.73
C GLN A 20 -10.47 20.87 -7.64
N LEU A 21 -10.80 20.14 -8.70
CA LEU A 21 -10.56 18.70 -8.80
C LEU A 21 -9.07 18.36 -8.79
N LEU A 22 -8.25 19.12 -9.52
CA LEU A 22 -6.80 18.96 -9.52
C LEU A 22 -6.18 19.28 -8.15
N GLU A 23 -6.62 20.36 -7.51
CA GLU A 23 -6.16 20.72 -6.17
C GLU A 23 -6.55 19.66 -5.13
N LEU A 24 -7.76 19.10 -5.23
CA LEU A 24 -8.22 18.02 -4.35
C LEU A 24 -7.40 16.75 -4.57
N SER A 25 -7.16 16.37 -5.83
CA SER A 25 -6.32 15.22 -6.18
C SER A 25 -4.90 15.35 -5.64
N ALA A 26 -4.31 16.54 -5.72
CA ALA A 26 -2.97 16.81 -5.22
C ALA A 26 -2.86 16.73 -3.68
N ASN A 27 -3.95 17.09 -2.97
CA ASN A 27 -3.98 17.08 -1.50
C ASN A 27 -4.32 15.71 -0.89
N TYR A 28 -4.94 14.83 -1.67
CA TYR A 28 -5.30 13.47 -1.25
C TYR A 28 -4.47 12.41 -1.97
N GLY A 29 -3.21 12.72 -2.26
CA GLY A 29 -2.27 11.90 -3.02
C GLY A 29 -2.49 10.39 -2.83
N GLY A 30 -2.24 9.63 -3.87
CA GLY A 30 -2.29 8.17 -3.82
C GLY A 30 -3.65 7.50 -4.06
N TYR A 31 -4.77 8.24 -4.14
CA TYR A 31 -6.09 7.66 -4.43
C TYR A 31 -6.70 8.09 -5.79
N PRO A 32 -6.01 7.90 -6.94
CA PRO A 32 -6.61 8.13 -8.25
C PRO A 32 -7.88 7.30 -8.46
N VAL A 33 -7.96 6.14 -7.79
CA VAL A 33 -9.08 5.19 -7.84
C VAL A 33 -10.34 5.80 -7.23
N LEU A 34 -10.28 6.31 -6.01
CA LEU A 34 -11.43 6.92 -5.34
C LEU A 34 -11.92 8.15 -6.09
N PHE A 35 -11.00 8.90 -6.68
CA PHE A 35 -11.31 10.09 -7.46
C PHE A 35 -12.02 9.73 -8.77
N ARG A 36 -11.58 8.65 -9.44
CA ARG A 36 -12.24 8.13 -10.65
C ARG A 36 -13.61 7.54 -10.34
N MET A 37 -13.76 6.82 -9.24
CA MET A 37 -15.06 6.29 -8.78
C MET A 37 -16.08 7.40 -8.50
N ALA A 38 -15.61 8.59 -8.10
CA ALA A 38 -16.47 9.74 -7.84
C ALA A 38 -16.82 10.54 -9.12
N LEU A 39 -16.00 10.46 -10.17
CA LEU A 39 -16.12 11.36 -11.32
C LEU A 39 -17.06 10.89 -12.41
N ASP A 40 -17.27 9.62 -12.66
CA ASP A 40 -18.24 9.14 -13.66
C ASP A 40 -18.27 7.61 -13.80
N ASP A 41 -19.44 7.00 -13.77
CA ASP A 41 -19.66 5.60 -14.19
C ASP A 41 -19.18 5.31 -15.63
N ARG A 42 -19.04 6.33 -16.47
CA ARG A 42 -18.58 6.22 -17.86
C ARG A 42 -17.08 6.08 -18.02
N ILE A 43 -16.27 6.47 -17.01
CA ILE A 43 -14.79 6.36 -17.01
C ILE A 43 -14.34 5.19 -16.14
N SER A 44 -15.25 4.55 -15.45
CA SER A 44 -15.01 3.69 -14.29
C SER A 44 -14.24 2.40 -14.56
N HIS A 45 -14.14 1.89 -15.76
CA HIS A 45 -13.56 0.55 -15.95
C HIS A 45 -12.37 0.49 -16.90
N ILE A 46 -11.71 1.62 -17.15
CA ILE A 46 -10.46 1.64 -17.93
C ILE A 46 -9.32 1.08 -17.07
N PRO A 47 -8.68 -0.03 -17.49
CA PRO A 47 -7.53 -0.56 -16.77
C PRO A 47 -6.42 0.48 -16.64
N PHE A 48 -5.78 0.55 -15.48
CA PHE A 48 -4.67 1.46 -15.24
C PHE A 48 -3.53 0.77 -14.46
N ILE A 49 -2.35 1.37 -14.55
CA ILE A 49 -1.18 0.92 -13.78
C ILE A 49 -1.11 1.74 -12.51
N GLN A 50 -1.02 1.07 -11.37
CA GLN A 50 -0.79 1.67 -10.07
C GLN A 50 0.62 1.32 -9.60
N THR A 51 1.39 2.36 -9.27
CA THR A 51 2.74 2.21 -8.74
C THR A 51 2.73 2.18 -7.21
N GLY A 52 3.58 1.34 -6.64
CA GLY A 52 3.74 1.24 -5.20
C GLY A 52 5.07 0.59 -4.82
N ALA A 53 5.28 0.45 -3.53
CA ALA A 53 6.43 -0.23 -2.96
C ALA A 53 6.02 -1.16 -1.85
N ALA A 54 6.75 -2.26 -1.70
CA ALA A 54 6.66 -3.17 -0.57
C ALA A 54 8.05 -3.40 0.01
N ILE A 55 8.11 -3.81 1.28
CA ILE A 55 9.40 -3.98 1.95
C ILE A 55 9.42 -5.25 2.80
N ILE A 56 10.46 -6.06 2.61
CA ILE A 56 10.84 -7.16 3.49
C ILE A 56 11.65 -6.56 4.64
N ILE A 57 11.10 -6.52 5.83
CA ILE A 57 11.80 -6.11 7.05
C ILE A 57 12.29 -7.39 7.72
N ARG A 58 13.60 -7.58 7.76
CA ARG A 58 14.24 -8.79 8.25
C ARG A 58 15.05 -8.51 9.53
N ASN A 59 14.84 -9.32 10.58
CA ASN A 59 15.61 -9.22 11.79
C ASN A 59 16.92 -10.04 11.73
N GLU A 60 17.77 -9.90 12.75
CA GLU A 60 19.04 -10.61 12.87
C GLU A 60 18.93 -12.14 12.98
N GLU A 61 17.74 -12.66 13.29
CA GLU A 61 17.45 -14.10 13.31
C GLU A 61 17.01 -14.63 11.92
N GLY A 62 16.95 -13.76 10.91
CA GLY A 62 16.49 -14.10 9.56
C GLY A 62 14.97 -14.21 9.41
N GLN A 63 14.22 -13.80 10.43
CA GLN A 63 12.76 -13.74 10.35
C GLN A 63 12.32 -12.48 9.61
N ILE A 64 11.20 -12.55 8.90
CA ILE A 64 10.58 -11.45 8.17
C ILE A 64 9.32 -10.97 8.87
N LEU A 65 9.10 -9.65 8.88
CA LEU A 65 7.90 -9.05 9.45
C LEU A 65 6.75 -9.11 8.45
N LEU A 66 5.63 -9.66 8.87
CA LEU A 66 4.38 -9.64 8.13
C LEU A 66 3.30 -8.92 8.93
N GLN A 67 2.34 -8.32 8.22
CA GLN A 67 1.10 -7.78 8.77
C GLN A 67 -0.09 -8.64 8.38
N GLU A 68 -0.99 -8.91 9.31
CA GLU A 68 -2.33 -9.41 9.02
C GLU A 68 -3.24 -8.22 8.75
N ARG A 69 -3.76 -8.10 7.54
CA ARG A 69 -4.62 -6.99 7.13
C ARG A 69 -6.06 -7.16 7.63
N THR A 70 -6.67 -6.05 8.05
CA THR A 70 -8.06 -6.02 8.52
C THR A 70 -9.07 -6.23 7.38
N ASP A 71 -8.78 -5.73 6.18
CA ASP A 71 -9.68 -5.73 5.01
C ASP A 71 -9.81 -7.11 4.35
N ARG A 72 -8.76 -7.94 4.40
CA ARG A 72 -8.69 -9.23 3.69
C ARG A 72 -8.48 -10.43 4.60
N ASN A 73 -8.16 -10.24 5.88
CA ASN A 73 -7.73 -11.29 6.80
C ASN A 73 -6.60 -12.17 6.22
N LYS A 74 -5.68 -11.55 5.51
CA LYS A 74 -4.50 -12.18 4.91
C LYS A 74 -3.24 -11.52 5.44
N TRP A 75 -2.16 -12.29 5.43
CA TRP A 75 -0.83 -11.79 5.75
C TRP A 75 -0.15 -11.25 4.51
N GLY A 76 0.62 -10.18 4.65
CA GLY A 76 1.39 -9.57 3.58
C GLY A 76 2.59 -8.80 4.10
N LEU A 77 3.45 -8.40 3.19
CA LEU A 77 4.53 -7.47 3.47
C LEU A 77 3.95 -6.07 3.72
N PRO A 78 4.59 -5.25 4.56
CA PRO A 78 4.30 -3.82 4.62
C PRO A 78 4.51 -3.17 3.25
N GLY A 79 3.58 -2.29 2.86
CA GLY A 79 3.69 -1.60 1.58
C GLY A 79 2.36 -1.07 1.07
N GLY A 80 2.45 -0.11 0.15
CA GLY A 80 1.30 0.54 -0.44
C GLY A 80 1.61 1.39 -1.66
N CYS A 81 0.71 2.31 -1.96
CA CYS A 81 0.76 3.13 -3.16
C CYS A 81 1.72 4.30 -3.01
N GLN A 82 2.37 4.65 -4.12
CA GLN A 82 3.22 5.83 -4.22
C GLN A 82 2.38 7.09 -4.16
N ASP A 83 2.77 8.04 -3.32
CA ASP A 83 2.20 9.38 -3.28
C ASP A 83 2.77 10.29 -4.39
N LEU A 84 2.01 11.33 -4.76
CA LEU A 84 2.46 12.27 -5.77
C LEU A 84 3.74 13.01 -5.33
N GLY A 85 4.77 12.93 -6.16
CA GLY A 85 6.07 13.53 -5.90
C GLY A 85 7.01 12.71 -5.02
N GLU A 86 6.58 11.58 -4.54
CA GLU A 86 7.38 10.62 -3.79
C GLU A 86 8.23 9.75 -4.73
N ASP A 87 9.41 9.34 -4.34
CA ASP A 87 10.10 8.22 -4.97
C ASP A 87 9.75 6.90 -4.27
N LEU A 88 9.89 5.77 -4.98
CA LEU A 88 9.45 4.46 -4.46
C LEU A 88 10.22 3.97 -3.24
N ARG A 89 11.43 4.46 -3.02
CA ARG A 89 12.20 4.18 -1.81
C ARG A 89 11.61 4.91 -0.60
N THR A 90 11.21 6.16 -0.79
CA THR A 90 10.49 6.95 0.22
C THR A 90 9.13 6.33 0.51
N THR A 91 8.40 5.89 -0.52
CA THR A 91 7.14 5.15 -0.35
C THR A 91 7.34 3.92 0.55
N ALA A 92 8.36 3.09 0.27
CA ALA A 92 8.61 1.88 1.07
C ALA A 92 8.88 2.18 2.55
N VAL A 93 9.62 3.25 2.83
CA VAL A 93 9.94 3.68 4.21
C VAL A 93 8.74 4.29 4.92
N ARG A 94 7.94 5.10 4.22
CA ARG A 94 6.71 5.68 4.76
C ARG A 94 5.73 4.59 5.14
N GLU A 95 5.44 3.66 4.22
CA GLU A 95 4.52 2.54 4.46
C GLU A 95 5.01 1.63 5.60
N ALA A 96 6.32 1.34 5.65
CA ALA A 96 6.90 0.61 6.77
C ALA A 96 6.61 1.29 8.11
N TYR A 97 6.76 2.61 8.17
CA TYR A 97 6.48 3.36 9.40
C TYR A 97 4.99 3.39 9.74
N GLU A 98 4.12 3.68 8.77
CA GLU A 98 2.68 3.78 8.97
C GLU A 98 2.07 2.45 9.42
N GLU A 99 2.45 1.35 8.77
CA GLU A 99 1.88 0.02 9.02
C GLU A 99 2.57 -0.76 10.15
N THR A 100 3.80 -0.39 10.55
CA THR A 100 4.56 -1.17 11.55
C THR A 100 5.13 -0.35 12.71
N GLY A 101 5.24 0.97 12.56
CA GLY A 101 5.92 1.86 13.50
C GLY A 101 7.45 1.83 13.40
N ILE A 102 8.03 1.03 12.50
CA ILE A 102 9.48 0.92 12.35
C ILE A 102 10.00 2.09 11.51
N ILE A 103 10.98 2.80 12.06
CA ILE A 103 11.65 3.91 11.37
C ILE A 103 12.85 3.37 10.60
N LEU A 104 12.83 3.50 9.28
CA LEU A 104 13.90 3.11 8.38
C LEU A 104 14.53 4.33 7.71
N ASN A 105 15.84 4.25 7.44
CA ASN A 105 16.49 5.25 6.61
C ASN A 105 16.41 4.82 5.14
N PRO A 106 15.91 5.68 4.23
CA PRO A 106 15.80 5.34 2.80
C PRO A 106 17.13 4.94 2.14
N ASN A 107 18.28 5.38 2.69
CA ASN A 107 19.59 5.03 2.15
C ASN A 107 20.05 3.62 2.54
N ASP A 108 19.45 3.02 3.57
CA ASP A 108 19.86 1.71 4.10
C ASP A 108 19.02 0.56 3.52
N ILE A 109 17.91 0.86 2.85
CA ILE A 109 17.11 -0.16 2.17
C ILE A 109 17.62 -0.45 0.76
N LYS A 110 17.47 -1.68 0.31
CA LYS A 110 17.96 -2.15 -0.99
C LYS A 110 16.79 -2.62 -1.84
N LEU A 111 16.70 -2.12 -3.08
CA LEU A 111 15.80 -2.67 -4.10
C LEU A 111 16.28 -4.08 -4.45
N ILE A 112 15.38 -5.05 -4.41
CA ILE A 112 15.66 -6.45 -4.77
C ILE A 112 14.93 -6.89 -6.03
N ASP A 113 13.72 -6.35 -6.29
CA ASP A 113 12.95 -6.67 -7.49
C ASP A 113 11.93 -5.59 -7.83
N THR A 114 11.35 -5.69 -9.03
CA THR A 114 10.18 -4.93 -9.46
C THR A 114 9.15 -5.87 -10.05
N LEU A 115 8.01 -5.94 -9.42
CA LEU A 115 6.94 -6.88 -9.71
C LEU A 115 5.87 -6.21 -10.56
N SER A 116 5.62 -6.75 -11.75
CA SER A 116 4.67 -6.16 -12.69
C SER A 116 4.10 -7.24 -13.64
N GLY A 117 3.20 -6.84 -14.52
CA GLY A 117 2.65 -7.71 -15.56
C GLY A 117 1.31 -8.32 -15.19
N GLU A 118 0.89 -9.32 -15.97
CA GLU A 118 -0.44 -9.92 -15.88
C GLU A 118 -0.72 -10.58 -14.51
N ASN A 119 0.31 -11.12 -13.87
CA ASN A 119 0.19 -11.75 -12.54
C ASN A 119 -0.08 -10.73 -11.41
N ARG A 120 0.03 -9.43 -11.70
CA ARG A 120 -0.23 -8.34 -10.76
C ARG A 120 -1.53 -7.59 -11.04
N LYS A 121 -2.40 -8.19 -11.83
CA LYS A 121 -3.74 -7.70 -12.12
C LYS A 121 -4.67 -7.96 -10.94
N ASN A 122 -5.27 -6.91 -10.44
CA ASN A 122 -6.35 -6.95 -9.47
C ASN A 122 -7.66 -6.47 -10.10
N SER A 123 -8.74 -7.20 -9.84
CA SER A 123 -10.10 -6.80 -10.22
C SER A 123 -10.87 -6.48 -8.95
N TYR A 124 -11.40 -5.29 -8.86
CA TYR A 124 -12.16 -4.81 -7.72
C TYR A 124 -13.66 -5.12 -7.89
N PRO A 125 -14.44 -5.22 -6.79
CA PRO A 125 -15.88 -5.50 -6.86
C PRO A 125 -16.70 -4.46 -7.64
N ASN A 126 -16.20 -3.23 -7.74
CA ASN A 126 -16.79 -2.16 -8.52
C ASN A 126 -16.49 -2.25 -10.04
N GLY A 127 -15.76 -3.27 -10.49
CA GLY A 127 -15.38 -3.49 -11.89
C GLY A 127 -14.06 -2.88 -12.32
N ASP A 128 -13.37 -2.15 -11.45
CA ASP A 128 -12.06 -1.58 -11.77
C ASP A 128 -10.99 -2.66 -11.93
N ILE A 129 -10.11 -2.45 -12.90
CA ILE A 129 -8.97 -3.31 -13.19
C ILE A 129 -7.69 -2.50 -12.96
N VAL A 130 -6.85 -3.00 -12.06
CA VAL A 130 -5.59 -2.36 -11.70
C VAL A 130 -4.44 -3.34 -11.93
N TYR A 131 -3.41 -2.89 -12.64
CA TYR A 131 -2.14 -3.59 -12.77
C TYR A 131 -1.14 -2.96 -11.80
N ASN A 132 -0.81 -3.67 -10.73
CA ASN A 132 0.15 -3.17 -9.76
C ASN A 132 1.57 -3.30 -10.29
N ASN A 133 2.34 -2.21 -10.18
CA ASN A 133 3.76 -2.16 -10.44
C ASN A 133 4.45 -1.84 -9.10
N THR A 134 4.99 -2.88 -8.44
CA THR A 134 5.48 -2.79 -7.08
C THR A 134 6.98 -2.98 -7.03
N SER A 135 7.71 -1.97 -6.53
CA SER A 135 9.13 -2.11 -6.22
C SER A 135 9.30 -2.78 -4.85
N LEU A 136 9.98 -3.92 -4.83
CA LEU A 136 10.23 -4.69 -3.62
C LEU A 136 11.60 -4.33 -3.04
N TYR A 137 11.61 -3.88 -1.80
CA TYR A 137 12.81 -3.54 -1.04
C TYR A 137 13.08 -4.53 0.09
N VAL A 138 14.29 -4.50 0.63
CA VAL A 138 14.65 -5.20 1.86
C VAL A 138 15.37 -4.25 2.80
N ALA A 139 15.07 -4.37 4.09
CA ALA A 139 15.75 -3.71 5.19
C ALA A 139 16.11 -4.74 6.27
N ASP A 140 17.32 -4.64 6.79
CA ASP A 140 17.75 -5.39 7.98
C ASP A 140 17.58 -4.51 9.22
N VAL A 141 16.93 -5.04 10.26
CA VAL A 141 16.67 -4.35 11.53
C VAL A 141 17.10 -5.21 12.72
N ASN A 142 17.42 -4.57 13.85
CA ASN A 142 17.59 -5.29 15.10
C ASN A 142 16.21 -5.54 15.75
N ILE A 143 16.02 -6.68 16.37
CA ILE A 143 14.77 -7.02 17.07
C ILE A 143 14.44 -6.02 18.18
N GLN A 144 15.45 -5.33 18.70
CA GLN A 144 15.29 -4.27 19.69
C GLN A 144 14.58 -3.03 19.11
N ASP A 145 14.83 -2.70 17.85
CA ASP A 145 14.23 -1.57 17.14
C ASP A 145 12.77 -1.90 16.72
N ALA A 146 12.42 -3.18 16.73
CA ALA A 146 11.08 -3.71 16.40
C ALA A 146 10.28 -4.13 17.63
N LYS A 147 10.63 -3.68 18.85
CA LYS A 147 9.90 -4.07 20.08
C LYS A 147 8.53 -3.41 20.22
N ASP A 148 8.40 -2.19 19.72
CA ASP A 148 7.20 -1.38 19.86
C ASP A 148 6.41 -1.33 18.54
N LEU A 149 6.22 -2.50 17.91
CA LEU A 149 5.42 -2.61 16.69
C LEU A 149 4.03 -2.01 16.91
N LYS A 150 3.67 -1.08 16.07
CA LYS A 150 2.38 -0.40 16.13
C LYS A 150 1.81 -0.27 14.72
N GLY A 151 0.84 -1.12 14.40
CA GLY A 151 0.09 -1.01 13.17
C GLY A 151 -0.87 0.19 13.16
N ASP A 152 -1.31 0.56 11.98
CA ASP A 152 -2.37 1.51 11.73
C ASP A 152 -3.77 0.85 11.79
N SER A 153 -4.80 1.54 11.26
CA SER A 153 -6.18 1.00 11.20
C SER A 153 -6.35 -0.17 10.22
N GLU A 154 -5.43 -0.34 9.28
CA GLU A 154 -5.44 -1.43 8.29
C GLU A 154 -4.74 -2.69 8.81
N THR A 155 -3.95 -2.56 9.86
CA THR A 155 -3.14 -3.62 10.46
C THR A 155 -3.86 -4.25 11.65
N LYS A 156 -4.25 -5.51 11.52
CA LYS A 156 -4.84 -6.29 12.62
C LYS A 156 -3.78 -6.87 13.56
N LYS A 157 -2.66 -7.32 13.00
CA LYS A 157 -1.55 -7.95 13.74
C LYS A 157 -0.24 -7.80 12.99
N LEU A 158 0.85 -7.67 13.73
CA LEU A 158 2.24 -7.69 13.24
C LEU A 158 2.98 -8.85 13.90
N GLN A 159 3.73 -9.61 13.10
CA GLN A 159 4.49 -10.75 13.63
C GLN A 159 5.68 -11.09 12.72
N PHE A 160 6.80 -11.44 13.34
CA PHE A 160 7.95 -12.01 12.64
C PHE A 160 7.77 -13.51 12.42
N PHE A 161 8.14 -13.99 11.23
CA PHE A 161 8.09 -15.38 10.83
C PHE A 161 9.40 -15.79 10.16
N TYR A 162 9.83 -17.00 10.39
CA TYR A 162 10.83 -17.60 9.51
C TYR A 162 10.23 -17.84 8.13
N PRO A 163 10.96 -17.60 7.02
CA PRO A 163 10.39 -17.74 5.66
C PRO A 163 9.74 -19.10 5.40
N GLU A 164 10.26 -20.18 5.97
CA GLU A 164 9.72 -21.54 5.86
C GLU A 164 8.50 -21.81 6.77
N LYS A 165 8.10 -20.85 7.61
CA LYS A 165 6.99 -20.95 8.57
C LYS A 165 5.97 -19.82 8.44
N VAL A 166 5.93 -19.19 7.27
CA VAL A 166 4.93 -18.14 7.00
C VAL A 166 3.52 -18.72 6.95
N PRO A 167 2.49 -17.93 7.25
CA PRO A 167 1.10 -18.37 7.15
C PRO A 167 0.72 -18.81 5.74
N GLU A 168 -0.15 -19.81 5.60
CA GLU A 168 -0.65 -20.26 4.29
C GLU A 168 -1.50 -19.22 3.56
N ASN A 169 -2.17 -18.32 4.31
CA ASN A 169 -3.05 -17.28 3.77
C ASN A 169 -2.28 -15.98 3.45
N LEU A 170 -1.16 -16.09 2.73
CA LEU A 170 -0.42 -14.94 2.23
C LEU A 170 -1.16 -14.21 1.11
N MET A 171 -0.93 -12.91 1.00
CA MET A 171 -1.42 -12.10 -0.13
C MET A 171 -0.60 -12.34 -1.39
N ASP A 172 0.71 -12.36 -1.26
CA ASP A 172 1.69 -12.47 -2.34
C ASP A 172 2.72 -13.54 -1.97
N ALA A 173 2.30 -14.81 -2.01
CA ALA A 173 3.13 -15.94 -1.60
C ALA A 173 4.41 -16.12 -2.44
N ASP A 174 4.47 -15.49 -3.61
CA ASP A 174 5.61 -15.49 -4.52
C ASP A 174 6.67 -14.43 -4.17
N LEU A 175 6.45 -13.63 -3.11
CA LEU A 175 7.39 -12.60 -2.66
C LEU A 175 8.29 -13.02 -1.48
N ILE A 176 8.07 -14.20 -0.93
CA ILE A 176 8.71 -14.64 0.32
C ILE A 176 9.47 -15.93 0.13
#